data_e51c3b14aa7478b3e1ebb1e37b36ec4b
#
_entry.id   e51c3b14aa7478b3e1ebb1e37b36ec4b
#
_cell.length_a   1.000
_cell.length_b   1.000
_cell.length_c   1.000
_cell.angle_alpha   90.00
_cell.angle_beta   90.00
_cell.angle_gamma   90.00
#
_symmetry.space_group_name_H-M   'P 1'
#
loop_
_entity.id
_entity.type
_entity.pdbx_description
1 polymer ?
#
loop_
_entity_poly.entity_id
_entity_poly.type
_entity_poly.pdbx_seq_one_letter_code
_entity_poly.pdbx_strand_id
1 'polypeptide(L)'
;IGPYGKIAVYRASEFDPATSDTNQIVIGTYQNNSYIKKLNTKLSFKYSNDGNKFASNEKLLLSDNYASNIGILQIIRSPQYSGRAIMVVSGTGEDTLKNILNYTRISENCWKFKGDSFLIDSTFDTKNYTFLKDEGKANVTLLQQILKNSDAIAFTLISTLAMAILVLAVILILLRIRKNSKSDEEK
;
A
#
# COMPACT_ATOMS: atom_id res chain seq x y z
N ILE A 1 16.79 -19.54 2.18
CA ILE A 1 15.80 -18.56 1.70
C ILE A 1 15.79 -17.47 2.76
N GLY A 2 16.31 -16.28 2.42
CA GLY A 2 16.36 -15.16 3.36
C GLY A 2 14.94 -14.62 3.67
N PRO A 3 14.77 -13.84 4.74
CA PRO A 3 13.48 -13.31 5.19
C PRO A 3 12.82 -12.34 4.19
N TYR A 4 13.49 -11.98 3.12
CA TYR A 4 13.07 -10.94 2.16
C TYR A 4 12.37 -11.47 0.91
N GLY A 5 12.09 -12.76 0.83
CA GLY A 5 11.43 -13.36 -0.31
C GLY A 5 12.33 -13.53 -1.53
N LYS A 6 11.73 -13.90 -2.67
CA LYS A 6 12.42 -14.15 -3.93
C LYS A 6 12.49 -12.86 -4.74
N ILE A 7 13.71 -12.43 -5.11
CA ILE A 7 13.93 -11.30 -6.02
C ILE A 7 14.29 -11.87 -7.39
N ALA A 8 13.61 -11.40 -8.45
CA ALA A 8 13.94 -11.68 -9.83
C ALA A 8 14.23 -10.37 -10.56
N VAL A 9 15.23 -10.36 -11.42
CA VAL A 9 15.68 -9.19 -12.17
C VAL A 9 15.47 -9.44 -13.65
N TYR A 10 14.84 -8.48 -14.32
CA TYR A 10 14.52 -8.55 -15.74
C TYR A 10 14.98 -7.27 -16.45
N ARG A 11 15.30 -7.38 -17.73
CA ARG A 11 15.37 -6.20 -18.59
C ARG A 11 13.95 -5.73 -18.91
N ALA A 12 13.76 -4.41 -19.07
CA ALA A 12 12.44 -3.85 -19.36
C ALA A 12 11.83 -4.37 -20.69
N SER A 13 12.68 -4.80 -21.64
CA SER A 13 12.26 -5.40 -22.91
C SER A 13 11.77 -6.85 -22.77
N GLU A 14 12.16 -7.54 -21.70
CA GLU A 14 11.86 -8.95 -21.45
C GLU A 14 10.75 -9.12 -20.41
N PHE A 15 10.38 -8.05 -19.72
CA PHE A 15 9.41 -8.07 -18.64
C PHE A 15 7.98 -7.86 -19.15
N ASP A 16 7.11 -8.82 -18.86
CA ASP A 16 5.68 -8.68 -19.09
C ASP A 16 4.96 -8.38 -17.76
N PRO A 17 4.49 -7.14 -17.57
CA PRO A 17 3.80 -6.76 -16.34
C PRO A 17 2.46 -7.47 -16.16
N ALA A 18 1.84 -7.99 -17.23
CA ALA A 18 0.56 -8.68 -17.15
C ALA A 18 0.65 -10.07 -16.51
N THR A 19 1.85 -10.65 -16.47
CA THR A 19 2.09 -11.99 -15.88
C THR A 19 2.69 -11.96 -14.49
N SER A 20 2.95 -10.76 -13.93
CA SER A 20 3.70 -10.59 -12.68
C SER A 20 2.84 -9.99 -11.57
N ASP A 21 2.19 -10.84 -10.78
CA ASP A 21 1.47 -10.43 -9.54
C ASP A 21 2.45 -10.22 -8.37
N THR A 22 3.36 -9.26 -8.53
CA THR A 22 4.37 -8.92 -7.52
C THR A 22 4.50 -7.41 -7.36
N ASN A 23 5.09 -6.97 -6.23
CA ASN A 23 5.59 -5.61 -6.14
C ASN A 23 6.81 -5.47 -7.04
N GLN A 24 6.93 -4.33 -7.70
CA GLN A 24 7.94 -4.10 -8.72
C GLN A 24 8.81 -2.90 -8.37
N ILE A 25 10.09 -2.97 -8.73
CA ILE A 25 11.01 -1.83 -8.74
C ILE A 25 11.46 -1.63 -10.18
N VAL A 26 11.15 -0.48 -10.74
CA VAL A 26 11.46 -0.12 -12.13
C VAL A 26 12.51 0.97 -12.11
N ILE A 27 13.67 0.72 -12.74
CA ILE A 27 14.81 1.64 -12.75
C ILE A 27 15.15 2.01 -14.19
N GLY A 28 15.33 3.28 -14.47
CA GLY A 28 15.73 3.74 -15.80
C GLY A 28 15.36 5.19 -16.10
N THR A 29 15.54 5.57 -17.35
CA THR A 29 15.08 6.86 -17.90
C THR A 29 13.91 6.63 -18.86
N TYR A 30 13.18 7.68 -19.19
CA TYR A 30 12.12 7.60 -20.20
C TYR A 30 12.66 7.09 -21.54
N GLN A 31 13.86 7.48 -21.92
CA GLN A 31 14.43 7.15 -23.24
C GLN A 31 14.82 5.66 -23.35
N ASN A 32 15.36 5.07 -22.29
CA ASN A 32 15.94 3.73 -22.34
C ASN A 32 15.08 2.63 -21.68
N ASN A 33 13.94 2.99 -21.08
CA ASN A 33 13.06 2.01 -20.42
C ASN A 33 11.63 2.07 -20.96
N SER A 34 11.27 1.07 -21.80
CA SER A 34 9.95 0.98 -22.42
C SER A 34 8.81 0.84 -21.40
N TYR A 35 9.08 0.28 -20.21
CA TYR A 35 8.07 0.13 -19.19
C TYR A 35 7.78 1.47 -18.49
N ILE A 36 8.79 2.30 -18.26
CA ILE A 36 8.60 3.68 -17.77
C ILE A 36 7.75 4.49 -18.75
N LYS A 37 7.97 4.34 -20.07
CA LYS A 37 7.11 4.97 -21.08
C LYS A 37 5.64 4.58 -20.95
N LYS A 38 5.36 3.30 -20.75
CA LYS A 38 3.99 2.79 -20.55
C LYS A 38 3.36 3.30 -19.25
N LEU A 39 4.16 3.45 -18.18
CA LEU A 39 3.70 3.95 -16.90
C LEU A 39 3.54 5.47 -16.84
N ASN A 40 4.06 6.24 -17.80
CA ASN A 40 4.15 7.69 -17.72
C ASN A 40 2.82 8.38 -17.39
N THR A 41 1.72 7.91 -17.96
CA THR A 41 0.38 8.48 -17.70
C THR A 41 -0.12 8.25 -16.26
N LYS A 42 0.46 7.30 -15.54
CA LYS A 42 0.13 6.92 -14.16
C LYS A 42 1.05 7.53 -13.12
N LEU A 43 2.19 8.08 -13.55
CA LEU A 43 3.17 8.69 -12.67
C LEU A 43 2.65 10.04 -12.13
N SER A 44 2.98 10.36 -10.89
CA SER A 44 2.71 11.67 -10.29
C SER A 44 3.61 12.75 -10.87
N PHE A 45 4.88 12.42 -11.07
CA PHE A 45 5.82 13.20 -11.87
C PHE A 45 5.96 12.55 -13.24
N LYS A 46 5.19 13.04 -14.19
CA LYS A 46 5.19 12.56 -15.58
C LYS A 46 6.34 13.18 -16.33
N TYR A 47 6.89 12.44 -17.27
CA TYR A 47 7.76 13.04 -18.28
C TYR A 47 6.95 13.87 -19.28
N SER A 48 7.56 14.90 -19.82
CA SER A 48 7.10 15.60 -21.01
C SER A 48 7.03 14.65 -22.22
N ASN A 49 6.35 15.07 -23.27
CA ASN A 49 6.13 14.24 -24.45
C ASN A 49 7.44 13.79 -25.14
N ASP A 50 8.47 14.61 -25.08
CA ASP A 50 9.81 14.31 -25.59
C ASP A 50 10.66 13.48 -24.61
N GLY A 51 10.23 13.33 -23.35
CA GLY A 51 10.88 12.55 -22.31
C GLY A 51 12.17 13.17 -21.76
N ASN A 52 12.47 14.42 -22.09
CA ASN A 52 13.72 15.08 -21.73
C ASN A 52 13.64 15.83 -20.40
N LYS A 53 12.44 16.08 -19.90
CA LYS A 53 12.20 16.75 -18.62
C LYS A 53 10.93 16.20 -17.96
N PHE A 54 10.77 16.46 -16.68
CA PHE A 54 9.52 16.20 -15.98
C PHE A 54 8.53 17.37 -16.20
N ALA A 55 7.26 17.06 -16.31
CA ALA A 55 6.20 18.06 -16.38
C ALA A 55 5.83 18.55 -14.98
N SER A 56 5.46 19.81 -14.87
CA SER A 56 4.83 20.37 -13.68
C SER A 56 3.55 19.60 -13.33
N ASN A 57 3.22 19.56 -12.05
CA ASN A 57 2.01 18.94 -11.56
C ASN A 57 1.28 19.84 -10.56
N GLU A 58 0.21 19.35 -9.95
CA GLU A 58 -0.62 20.10 -9.02
C GLU A 58 0.10 20.58 -7.75
N LYS A 59 1.23 19.94 -7.37
CA LYS A 59 1.98 20.25 -6.15
C LYS A 59 3.30 20.97 -6.40
N LEU A 60 3.81 20.92 -7.61
CA LEU A 60 5.10 21.50 -7.94
C LEU A 60 5.13 22.06 -9.36
N LEU A 61 5.38 23.36 -9.44
CA LEU A 61 5.70 24.02 -10.70
C LEU A 61 7.20 23.89 -10.95
N LEU A 62 7.55 23.26 -12.06
CA LEU A 62 8.95 23.02 -12.46
C LEU A 62 9.36 24.00 -13.56
N SER A 63 10.42 24.76 -13.33
CA SER A 63 11.07 25.47 -14.42
C SER A 63 11.80 24.49 -15.34
N ASP A 64 11.95 24.81 -16.61
CA ASP A 64 12.52 23.91 -17.61
C ASP A 64 13.91 23.40 -17.24
N ASN A 65 14.78 24.28 -16.77
CA ASN A 65 16.14 23.92 -16.34
C ASN A 65 16.15 22.98 -15.14
N TYR A 66 15.29 23.24 -14.15
CA TYR A 66 15.17 22.36 -12.98
C TYR A 66 14.57 21.01 -13.35
N ALA A 67 13.49 21.03 -14.16
CA ALA A 67 12.78 19.86 -14.63
C ALA A 67 13.62 18.87 -15.42
N SER A 68 14.68 19.33 -16.10
CA SER A 68 15.61 18.51 -16.86
C SER A 68 16.80 18.00 -16.06
N ASN A 69 16.97 18.42 -14.79
CA ASN A 69 18.12 18.09 -13.96
C ASN A 69 17.77 17.41 -12.63
N ILE A 70 16.69 16.65 -12.60
CA ILE A 70 16.23 15.97 -11.40
C ILE A 70 16.07 14.45 -11.60
N GLY A 71 16.29 13.72 -10.50
CA GLY A 71 15.94 12.32 -10.36
C GLY A 71 14.76 12.17 -9.42
N ILE A 72 13.92 11.18 -9.66
CA ILE A 72 12.69 10.96 -8.90
C ILE A 72 12.55 9.49 -8.53
N LEU A 73 12.24 9.23 -7.25
CA LEU A 73 11.70 7.97 -6.78
C LEU A 73 10.23 8.20 -6.49
N GLN A 74 9.36 7.41 -7.09
CA GLN A 74 7.93 7.52 -6.86
C GLN A 74 7.29 6.14 -6.78
N ILE A 75 6.29 6.02 -5.93
CA ILE A 75 5.51 4.80 -5.73
C ILE A 75 4.12 5.02 -6.29
N ILE A 76 3.69 4.12 -7.15
CA ILE A 76 2.33 4.09 -7.68
C ILE A 76 1.67 2.75 -7.37
N ARG A 77 0.34 2.72 -7.39
CA ARG A 77 -0.40 1.46 -7.37
C ARG A 77 -0.20 0.73 -8.69
N SER A 78 -0.08 -0.60 -8.64
CA SER A 78 -0.03 -1.38 -9.87
C SER A 78 -1.31 -1.18 -10.67
N PRO A 79 -1.23 -0.82 -11.96
CA PRO A 79 -2.41 -0.72 -12.79
C PRO A 79 -3.01 -2.09 -13.17
N GLN A 80 -2.27 -3.18 -13.00
CA GLN A 80 -2.69 -4.54 -13.34
C GLN A 80 -3.22 -5.31 -12.13
N TYR A 81 -2.58 -5.16 -10.97
CA TYR A 81 -2.87 -5.98 -9.80
C TYR A 81 -3.22 -5.14 -8.57
N SER A 82 -4.43 -5.32 -8.07
CA SER A 82 -4.87 -4.69 -6.83
C SER A 82 -4.01 -5.16 -5.64
N GLY A 83 -3.65 -4.23 -4.77
CA GLY A 83 -2.82 -4.51 -3.60
C GLY A 83 -1.31 -4.61 -3.90
N ARG A 84 -0.88 -4.40 -5.15
CA ARG A 84 0.53 -4.33 -5.53
C ARG A 84 0.96 -2.90 -5.79
N ALA A 85 2.24 -2.64 -5.58
CA ALA A 85 2.87 -1.35 -5.82
C ALA A 85 4.00 -1.46 -6.82
N ILE A 86 4.24 -0.36 -7.54
CA ILE A 86 5.38 -0.18 -8.42
C ILE A 86 6.18 1.01 -7.90
N MET A 87 7.42 0.79 -7.52
CA MET A 87 8.38 1.85 -7.23
C MET A 87 9.13 2.17 -8.52
N VAL A 88 9.07 3.41 -8.95
CA VAL A 88 9.80 3.87 -10.14
C VAL A 88 10.94 4.77 -9.67
N VAL A 89 12.17 4.38 -9.99
CA VAL A 89 13.38 5.18 -9.77
C VAL A 89 13.86 5.66 -11.13
N SER A 90 13.77 6.94 -11.37
CA SER A 90 13.99 7.48 -12.71
C SER A 90 14.68 8.85 -12.69
N GLY A 91 15.33 9.18 -13.80
CA GLY A 91 15.96 10.47 -14.04
C GLY A 91 15.70 10.94 -15.47
N THR A 92 15.88 12.21 -15.73
CA THR A 92 15.77 12.80 -17.07
C THR A 92 16.90 12.35 -18.00
N GLY A 93 18.04 11.99 -17.41
CA GLY A 93 19.20 11.43 -18.10
C GLY A 93 19.95 10.45 -17.20
N GLU A 94 21.07 9.91 -17.69
CA GLU A 94 21.88 8.96 -16.95
C GLU A 94 22.46 9.55 -15.67
N ASP A 95 22.90 10.80 -15.68
CA ASP A 95 23.53 11.45 -14.53
C ASP A 95 22.51 11.69 -13.41
N THR A 96 21.31 12.16 -13.75
CA THR A 96 20.23 12.34 -12.78
C THR A 96 19.75 11.01 -12.22
N LEU A 97 19.74 9.95 -13.03
CA LEU A 97 19.45 8.59 -12.57
C LEU A 97 20.55 8.09 -11.63
N LYS A 98 21.83 8.28 -11.97
CA LYS A 98 22.97 7.93 -11.09
C LYS A 98 22.90 8.68 -9.75
N ASN A 99 22.55 9.96 -9.76
CA ASN A 99 22.41 10.76 -8.55
C ASN A 99 21.39 10.15 -7.59
N ILE A 100 20.19 9.84 -8.06
CA ILE A 100 19.18 9.25 -7.19
C ILE A 100 19.54 7.83 -6.73
N LEU A 101 20.16 7.01 -7.58
CA LEU A 101 20.62 5.68 -7.20
C LEU A 101 21.74 5.74 -6.16
N ASN A 102 22.71 6.65 -6.32
CA ASN A 102 23.76 6.85 -5.34
C ASN A 102 23.21 7.35 -4.00
N TYR A 103 22.24 8.25 -4.03
CA TYR A 103 21.58 8.73 -2.82
C TYR A 103 20.82 7.62 -2.09
N THR A 104 20.08 6.79 -2.81
CA THR A 104 19.31 5.68 -2.23
C THR A 104 20.17 4.53 -1.71
N ARG A 105 21.42 4.40 -2.20
CA ARG A 105 22.36 3.38 -1.75
C ARG A 105 22.87 3.63 -0.32
N ILE A 106 22.80 4.84 0.17
CA ILE A 106 23.20 5.21 1.53
C ILE A 106 22.02 4.96 2.47
N SER A 107 22.17 4.02 3.42
CA SER A 107 21.09 3.60 4.31
C SER A 107 20.50 4.73 5.14
N GLU A 108 21.32 5.68 5.60
CA GLU A 108 20.87 6.84 6.37
C GLU A 108 19.94 7.77 5.56
N ASN A 109 20.05 7.77 4.23
CA ASN A 109 19.18 8.56 3.38
C ASN A 109 17.78 7.93 3.22
N CYS A 110 17.66 6.61 3.38
CA CYS A 110 16.36 5.94 3.26
C CYS A 110 15.33 6.45 4.30
N TRP A 111 15.78 6.90 5.46
CA TRP A 111 14.91 7.49 6.49
C TRP A 111 14.40 8.90 6.14
N LYS A 112 14.96 9.53 5.11
CA LYS A 112 14.53 10.84 4.62
C LYS A 112 13.36 10.73 3.62
N PHE A 113 13.08 9.53 3.11
CA PHE A 113 11.95 9.31 2.21
C PHE A 113 10.64 9.37 2.97
N LYS A 114 9.81 10.34 2.63
CA LYS A 114 8.47 10.54 3.20
C LYS A 114 7.46 10.70 2.07
N GLY A 115 6.25 10.15 2.26
CA GLY A 115 5.23 10.16 1.22
C GLY A 115 5.45 9.07 0.15
N ASP A 116 4.97 9.34 -1.04
CA ASP A 116 5.02 8.40 -2.17
C ASP A 116 5.90 8.89 -3.33
N SER A 117 6.40 10.11 -3.24
CA SER A 117 7.27 10.70 -4.26
C SER A 117 8.40 11.50 -3.63
N PHE A 118 9.60 11.18 -4.04
CA PHE A 118 10.84 11.79 -3.57
C PHE A 118 11.63 12.29 -4.77
N LEU A 119 12.04 13.53 -4.70
CA LEU A 119 12.78 14.23 -5.74
C LEU A 119 14.17 14.60 -5.23
N ILE A 120 15.18 14.47 -6.08
CA ILE A 120 16.56 14.90 -5.83
C ILE A 120 17.07 15.68 -7.04
N ASP A 121 17.72 16.78 -6.79
CA ASP A 121 18.38 17.57 -7.84
C ASP A 121 19.90 17.33 -7.92
N SER A 122 20.56 18.03 -8.82
CA SER A 122 22.01 17.93 -9.03
C SER A 122 22.84 18.41 -7.85
N THR A 123 22.27 19.17 -6.93
CA THR A 123 22.92 19.66 -5.70
C THR A 123 22.67 18.76 -4.50
N PHE A 124 21.98 17.63 -4.71
CA PHE A 124 21.50 16.71 -3.67
C PHE A 124 20.48 17.35 -2.70
N ASP A 125 19.85 18.46 -3.09
CA ASP A 125 18.66 18.95 -2.39
C ASP A 125 17.49 18.00 -2.66
N THR A 126 16.70 17.77 -1.62
CA THR A 126 15.66 16.73 -1.64
C THR A 126 14.30 17.27 -1.24
N LYS A 127 13.27 16.81 -1.93
CA LYS A 127 11.87 17.16 -1.63
C LYS A 127 10.99 15.93 -1.61
N ASN A 128 10.05 15.90 -0.67
CA ASN A 128 9.07 14.81 -0.49
C ASN A 128 7.67 15.29 -0.83
N TYR A 129 6.90 14.43 -1.49
CA TYR A 129 5.50 14.69 -1.86
C TYR A 129 4.63 13.46 -1.58
N THR A 130 3.36 13.69 -1.34
CA THR A 130 2.35 12.63 -1.17
C THR A 130 1.20 12.91 -2.13
N PHE A 131 1.08 12.12 -3.19
CA PHE A 131 0.03 12.22 -4.19
C PHE A 131 -1.03 11.14 -4.01
N LEU A 132 -0.61 9.94 -3.60
CA LEU A 132 -1.57 8.89 -3.25
C LEU A 132 -2.40 9.43 -2.09
N LYS A 133 -3.64 9.76 -2.38
CA LYS A 133 -4.60 9.99 -1.30
C LYS A 133 -4.60 8.70 -0.49
N ASP A 134 -4.42 8.82 0.82
CA ASP A 134 -4.96 7.80 1.70
C ASP A 134 -6.42 7.68 1.23
N GLU A 135 -6.72 6.63 0.49
CA GLU A 135 -8.10 6.16 0.43
C GLU A 135 -8.36 5.79 1.88
N GLY A 136 -8.76 6.83 2.61
CA GLY A 136 -8.89 6.79 4.05
C GLY A 136 -9.60 5.52 4.37
N LYS A 137 -8.97 4.68 5.17
CA LYS A 137 -9.36 3.35 5.61
C LYS A 137 -10.66 3.02 4.93
N ALA A 138 -10.59 2.34 3.75
CA ALA A 138 -11.78 2.02 2.96
C ALA A 138 -12.83 1.73 3.99
N ASN A 139 -14.01 2.36 3.94
CA ASN A 139 -15.04 2.16 4.94
C ASN A 139 -15.17 0.65 5.07
N VAL A 140 -14.31 0.08 5.89
CA VAL A 140 -14.28 -1.34 6.17
C VAL A 140 -15.57 -1.44 6.91
N THR A 141 -16.61 -1.86 6.22
CA THR A 141 -17.93 -2.10 6.78
C THR A 141 -17.67 -2.83 8.08
N LEU A 142 -18.33 -2.45 9.17
CA LEU A 142 -18.23 -3.14 10.47
C LEU A 142 -18.16 -4.66 10.28
N LEU A 143 -18.88 -5.20 9.29
CA LEU A 143 -18.81 -6.58 8.84
C LEU A 143 -17.42 -7.03 8.35
N GLN A 144 -16.70 -6.23 7.60
CA GLN A 144 -15.35 -6.59 7.13
C GLN A 144 -14.29 -6.45 8.23
N GLN A 145 -14.47 -5.53 9.18
CA GLN A 145 -13.62 -5.47 10.39
C GLN A 145 -13.87 -6.67 11.30
N ILE A 146 -15.12 -7.08 11.44
CA ILE A 146 -15.52 -8.27 12.19
C ILE A 146 -14.93 -9.52 11.51
N LEU A 147 -15.12 -9.71 10.21
CA LEU A 147 -14.61 -10.86 9.45
C LEU A 147 -13.07 -10.97 9.44
N LYS A 148 -12.36 -9.85 9.57
CA LYS A 148 -10.90 -9.85 9.69
C LYS A 148 -10.40 -10.33 11.06
N ASN A 149 -11.26 -10.31 12.09
CA ASN A 149 -10.99 -10.77 13.45
C ASN A 149 -11.76 -12.07 13.75
N SER A 150 -11.42 -13.17 13.05
CA SER A 150 -12.08 -14.48 13.23
C SER A 150 -12.13 -14.93 14.68
N ASP A 151 -11.08 -14.63 15.46
CA ASP A 151 -11.00 -14.96 16.89
C ASP A 151 -11.97 -14.15 17.74
N ALA A 152 -12.22 -12.89 17.41
CA ALA A 152 -13.20 -12.05 18.10
C ALA A 152 -14.65 -12.48 17.79
N ILE A 153 -14.90 -13.00 16.58
CA ILE A 153 -16.24 -13.57 16.22
C ILE A 153 -16.46 -14.87 16.96
N ALA A 154 -15.49 -15.76 16.98
CA ALA A 154 -15.57 -17.01 17.70
C ALA A 154 -15.83 -16.77 19.19
N PHE A 155 -15.11 -15.83 19.80
CA PHE A 155 -15.29 -15.46 21.21
C PHE A 155 -16.68 -14.87 21.49
N THR A 156 -17.19 -13.98 20.63
CA THR A 156 -18.53 -13.40 20.81
C THR A 156 -19.64 -14.45 20.64
N LEU A 157 -19.52 -15.36 19.69
CA LEU A 157 -20.50 -16.46 19.49
C LEU A 157 -20.50 -17.42 20.68
N ILE A 158 -19.33 -17.82 21.19
CA ILE A 158 -19.21 -18.70 22.34
C ILE A 158 -19.77 -18.03 23.60
N SER A 159 -19.48 -16.75 23.84
CA SER A 159 -19.96 -16.03 25.02
C SER A 159 -21.48 -15.81 24.99
N THR A 160 -22.07 -15.51 23.83
CA THR A 160 -23.53 -15.37 23.68
C THR A 160 -24.24 -16.71 23.85
N LEU A 161 -23.67 -17.81 23.35
CA LEU A 161 -24.23 -19.16 23.54
C LEU A 161 -24.17 -19.57 25.01
N ALA A 162 -23.06 -19.33 25.69
CA ALA A 162 -22.92 -19.62 27.12
C ALA A 162 -23.91 -18.82 27.97
N MET A 163 -24.13 -17.53 27.66
CA MET A 163 -25.14 -16.71 28.35
C MET A 163 -26.55 -17.23 28.12
N ALA A 164 -26.89 -17.65 26.90
CA ALA A 164 -28.20 -18.22 26.58
C ALA A 164 -28.47 -19.52 27.38
N ILE A 165 -27.47 -20.41 27.48
CA ILE A 165 -27.54 -21.64 28.28
C ILE A 165 -27.77 -21.33 29.76
N LEU A 166 -27.06 -20.34 30.31
CA LEU A 166 -27.17 -19.89 31.69
C LEU A 166 -28.59 -19.38 32.00
N VAL A 167 -29.15 -18.53 31.13
CA VAL A 167 -30.53 -18.02 31.26
C VAL A 167 -31.54 -19.17 31.22
N LEU A 168 -31.35 -20.11 30.31
CA LEU A 168 -32.24 -21.29 30.19
C LEU A 168 -32.21 -22.17 31.44
N ALA A 169 -31.00 -22.38 32.00
CA ALA A 169 -30.83 -23.12 33.26
C ALA A 169 -31.56 -22.45 34.44
N VAL A 170 -31.43 -21.12 34.57
CA VAL A 170 -32.13 -20.36 35.61
C VAL A 170 -33.65 -20.48 35.47
N ILE A 171 -34.19 -20.36 34.24
CA ILE A 171 -35.62 -20.53 33.98
C ILE A 171 -36.11 -21.93 34.38
N LEU A 172 -35.36 -22.97 34.03
CA LEU A 172 -35.71 -24.35 34.39
C LEU A 172 -35.71 -24.58 35.91
N ILE A 173 -34.75 -24.01 36.63
CA ILE A 173 -34.68 -24.06 38.09
C ILE A 173 -35.91 -23.37 38.71
N LEU A 174 -36.26 -22.17 38.25
CA LEU A 174 -37.43 -21.43 38.72
C LEU A 174 -38.73 -22.16 38.48
N LEU A 175 -38.86 -22.76 37.27
CA LEU A 175 -40.04 -23.60 36.95
C LEU A 175 -40.17 -24.84 37.86
N ARG A 176 -39.02 -25.45 38.17
CA ARG A 176 -38.99 -26.65 39.08
C ARG A 176 -39.35 -26.26 40.52
N ILE A 177 -38.85 -25.14 41.01
CA ILE A 177 -39.21 -24.62 42.36
C ILE A 177 -40.69 -24.31 42.41
N ARG A 178 -41.23 -23.62 41.41
CA ARG A 178 -42.67 -23.30 41.34
C ARG A 178 -43.60 -24.53 41.26
N LYS A 179 -43.13 -25.58 40.58
CA LYS A 179 -43.87 -26.86 40.52
C LYS A 179 -43.89 -27.59 41.85
N ASN A 180 -42.75 -27.60 42.57
CA ASN A 180 -42.65 -28.24 43.88
C ASN A 180 -43.48 -27.49 44.95
N SER A 181 -43.47 -26.13 44.94
CA SER A 181 -44.31 -25.33 45.87
C SER A 181 -45.80 -25.60 45.71
N LYS A 182 -46.30 -25.81 44.49
CA LYS A 182 -47.72 -26.15 44.27
C LYS A 182 -48.07 -27.56 44.73
N SER A 183 -47.14 -28.49 44.70
CA SER A 183 -47.37 -29.87 45.20
C SER A 183 -47.41 -29.97 46.70
N ASP A 184 -46.84 -29.00 47.43
CA ASP A 184 -46.88 -28.96 48.91
C ASP A 184 -48.12 -28.22 49.45
N GLU A 185 -48.83 -27.42 48.62
CA GLU A 185 -50.11 -26.78 49.00
C GLU A 185 -51.31 -27.69 48.78
N GLU A 186 -51.19 -28.77 48.05
CA GLU A 186 -52.28 -29.77 47.77
C GLU A 186 -52.24 -31.00 48.74
N LYS A 187 -51.37 -31.00 49.73
CA LYS A 187 -51.31 -32.02 50.80
C LYS A 187 -51.77 -31.46 52.13
#